data_d628f5bc57d83ba265758844e15622d5
#
_entry.id   d628f5bc57d83ba265758844e15622d5
#
_cell.length_a   1.000
_cell.length_b   1.000
_cell.length_c   1.000
_cell.angle_alpha   90.00
_cell.angle_beta   90.00
_cell.angle_gamma   90.00
#
_symmetry.space_group_name_H-M   'P 1'
#
loop_
_entity.id
_entity.type
_entity.pdbx_description
1 polymer ?
#
loop_
_entity_poly.entity_id
_entity_poly.type
_entity_poly.pdbx_seq_one_letter_code
_entity_poly.pdbx_strand_id
1 'polypeptide(L)'
;LKVSPSSLYNHVAGREQIVELLRERAMSDVALPADDPQRPWTDVVADIMRSYRQSYARYPRLIPLLTAHAVNSDHALTMYNTLAVAFDRAGFNPADTLRAITLIDSFVLGSALDVAAPDEPWQAGAEVGPEFAAALATGNTKPERADDAFEFGVTVLLRGLATVPSAR
;
A
#
# COMPACT_ATOMS: atom_id res chain seq x y z
N LEU A 1 14.61 -24.53 -8.60
CA LEU A 1 14.03 -24.75 -9.92
C LEU A 1 15.03 -24.26 -10.98
N LYS A 2 15.64 -25.20 -11.72
CA LYS A 2 16.50 -24.89 -12.88
C LYS A 2 15.59 -24.70 -14.11
N VAL A 3 14.97 -23.54 -14.22
CA VAL A 3 14.22 -23.15 -15.42
C VAL A 3 15.10 -22.15 -16.17
N SER A 4 15.40 -22.41 -17.45
CA SER A 4 16.16 -21.47 -18.26
C SER A 4 15.32 -20.24 -18.60
N PRO A 5 15.89 -19.03 -18.71
CA PRO A 5 15.15 -17.84 -19.11
C PRO A 5 14.35 -18.03 -20.40
N SER A 6 14.86 -18.79 -21.38
CA SER A 6 14.18 -19.09 -22.65
C SER A 6 12.91 -19.93 -22.47
N SER A 7 12.82 -20.79 -21.44
CA SER A 7 11.62 -21.57 -21.16
C SER A 7 10.47 -20.71 -20.61
N LEU A 8 10.78 -19.62 -19.91
CA LEU A 8 9.77 -18.65 -19.44
C LEU A 8 9.10 -17.91 -20.61
N TYR A 9 9.89 -17.50 -21.62
CA TYR A 9 9.37 -16.76 -22.78
C TYR A 9 8.48 -17.59 -23.70
N ASN A 10 8.49 -18.92 -23.60
CA ASN A 10 7.58 -19.80 -24.36
C ASN A 10 6.15 -19.83 -23.79
N HIS A 11 5.92 -19.31 -22.60
CA HIS A 11 4.63 -19.33 -21.92
C HIS A 11 4.02 -17.97 -21.61
N VAL A 12 4.72 -16.87 -21.97
CA VAL A 12 4.26 -15.50 -21.72
C VAL A 12 4.44 -14.64 -22.99
N ALA A 13 3.43 -13.83 -23.31
CA ALA A 13 3.40 -13.00 -24.50
C ALA A 13 4.31 -11.75 -24.44
N GLY A 14 5.16 -11.63 -23.39
CA GLY A 14 6.11 -10.54 -23.24
C GLY A 14 6.30 -10.05 -21.81
N ARG A 15 7.10 -8.98 -21.67
CA ARG A 15 7.46 -8.41 -20.36
C ARG A 15 6.24 -7.91 -19.57
N GLU A 16 5.29 -7.28 -20.24
CA GLU A 16 4.09 -6.74 -19.60
C GLU A 16 3.25 -7.84 -18.96
N GLN A 17 3.10 -8.98 -19.64
CA GLN A 17 2.40 -10.13 -19.07
C GLN A 17 3.10 -10.69 -17.83
N ILE A 18 4.44 -10.71 -17.81
CA ILE A 18 5.20 -11.12 -16.63
C ILE A 18 4.92 -10.17 -15.46
N VAL A 19 4.90 -8.86 -15.72
CA VAL A 19 4.61 -7.84 -14.68
C VAL A 19 3.21 -8.05 -14.11
N GLU A 20 2.22 -8.31 -14.95
CA GLU A 20 0.85 -8.56 -14.48
C GLU A 20 0.72 -9.87 -13.70
N LEU A 21 1.39 -10.94 -14.10
CA LEU A 21 1.42 -12.19 -13.33
C LEU A 21 2.09 -12.00 -11.96
N LEU A 22 3.15 -11.19 -11.88
CA LEU A 22 3.78 -10.84 -10.60
C LEU A 22 2.85 -9.99 -9.73
N ARG A 23 2.13 -9.03 -10.33
CA ARG A 23 1.11 -8.23 -9.63
C ARG A 23 0.00 -9.12 -9.11
N GLU A 24 -0.55 -9.99 -9.96
CA GLU A 24 -1.61 -10.93 -9.62
C GLU A 24 -1.18 -11.81 -8.44
N ARG A 25 0.05 -12.33 -8.47
CA ARG A 25 0.60 -13.10 -7.37
C ARG A 25 0.75 -12.28 -6.07
N ALA A 26 1.20 -11.04 -6.16
CA ALA A 26 1.29 -10.17 -4.99
C ALA A 26 -0.11 -9.83 -4.45
N MET A 27 -1.07 -9.54 -5.33
CA MET A 27 -2.44 -9.18 -4.95
C MET A 27 -3.28 -10.36 -4.46
N SER A 28 -2.99 -11.60 -4.88
CA SER A 28 -3.76 -12.78 -4.48
C SER A 28 -3.75 -13.06 -2.96
N ASP A 29 -2.78 -12.51 -2.25
CA ASP A 29 -2.66 -12.63 -0.79
C ASP A 29 -3.36 -11.46 -0.05
N VAL A 30 -3.93 -10.49 -0.77
CA VAL A 30 -4.68 -9.37 -0.17
C VAL A 30 -6.06 -9.85 0.23
N ALA A 31 -6.31 -9.91 1.54
CA ALA A 31 -7.61 -10.24 2.07
C ALA A 31 -8.54 -9.03 1.96
N LEU A 32 -9.66 -9.20 1.27
CA LEU A 32 -10.71 -8.19 1.20
C LEU A 32 -11.79 -8.51 2.25
N PRO A 33 -12.27 -7.50 3.00
CA PRO A 33 -13.35 -7.71 3.94
C PRO A 33 -14.64 -8.11 3.21
N ALA A 34 -15.49 -8.88 3.89
CA ALA A 34 -16.83 -9.18 3.39
C ALA A 34 -17.63 -7.89 3.17
N ASP A 35 -18.50 -7.91 2.17
CA ASP A 35 -19.42 -6.80 1.92
C ASP A 35 -20.48 -6.76 3.04
N ASP A 36 -20.28 -5.84 3.98
CA ASP A 36 -21.18 -5.55 5.07
C ASP A 36 -21.55 -4.04 5.03
N PRO A 37 -22.80 -3.70 4.62
CA PRO A 37 -23.24 -2.32 4.57
C PRO A 37 -23.27 -1.60 5.93
N GLN A 38 -23.29 -2.34 7.04
CA GLN A 38 -23.32 -1.76 8.39
C GLN A 38 -21.90 -1.48 8.93
N ARG A 39 -20.89 -2.00 8.29
CA ARG A 39 -19.51 -1.81 8.71
C ARG A 39 -19.04 -0.38 8.38
N PRO A 40 -18.43 0.35 9.33
CA PRO A 40 -17.85 1.67 9.05
C PRO A 40 -16.86 1.60 7.87
N TRP A 41 -16.98 2.52 6.92
CA TRP A 41 -16.09 2.57 5.76
C TRP A 41 -14.61 2.69 6.16
N THR A 42 -14.31 3.40 7.25
CA THR A 42 -12.96 3.54 7.80
C THR A 42 -12.35 2.20 8.17
N ASP A 43 -13.15 1.29 8.74
CA ASP A 43 -12.67 -0.03 9.15
C ASP A 43 -12.42 -0.93 7.92
N VAL A 44 -13.28 -0.83 6.91
CA VAL A 44 -13.11 -1.51 5.62
C VAL A 44 -11.80 -1.07 4.96
N VAL A 45 -11.58 0.24 4.87
CA VAL A 45 -10.39 0.81 4.24
C VAL A 45 -9.12 0.48 5.05
N ALA A 46 -9.17 0.55 6.39
CA ALA A 46 -8.05 0.20 7.26
C ALA A 46 -7.60 -1.25 7.06
N ASP A 47 -8.55 -2.19 7.01
CA ASP A 47 -8.22 -3.60 6.81
C ASP A 47 -7.62 -3.87 5.43
N ILE A 48 -8.15 -3.23 4.38
CA ILE A 48 -7.56 -3.30 3.04
C ILE A 48 -6.13 -2.76 3.06
N MET A 49 -5.88 -1.59 3.66
CA MET A 49 -4.54 -1.01 3.73
C MET A 49 -3.54 -1.95 4.42
N ARG A 50 -3.94 -2.57 5.54
CA ARG A 50 -3.09 -3.52 6.28
C ARG A 50 -2.77 -4.75 5.46
N SER A 51 -3.79 -5.37 4.88
CA SER A 51 -3.63 -6.57 4.07
C SER A 51 -2.81 -6.31 2.81
N TYR A 52 -3.05 -5.18 2.15
CA TYR A 52 -2.32 -4.73 0.97
C TYR A 52 -0.83 -4.50 1.28
N ARG A 53 -0.53 -3.74 2.36
CA ARG A 53 0.85 -3.56 2.82
C ARG A 53 1.52 -4.89 3.14
N GLN A 54 0.87 -5.76 3.91
CA GLN A 54 1.41 -7.06 4.30
C GLN A 54 1.78 -7.92 3.08
N SER A 55 0.93 -7.90 2.06
CA SER A 55 1.20 -8.65 0.84
C SER A 55 2.41 -8.12 0.08
N TYR A 56 2.49 -6.81 -0.14
CA TYR A 56 3.60 -6.20 -0.89
C TYR A 56 4.92 -6.15 -0.12
N ALA A 57 4.89 -6.08 1.20
CA ALA A 57 6.07 -6.15 2.05
C ALA A 57 6.85 -7.48 1.92
N ARG A 58 6.22 -8.54 1.41
CA ARG A 58 6.90 -9.80 1.06
C ARG A 58 7.75 -9.68 -0.20
N TYR A 59 7.45 -8.69 -1.06
CA TYR A 59 8.07 -8.52 -2.37
C TYR A 59 8.50 -7.06 -2.62
N PRO A 60 9.23 -6.40 -1.70
CA PRO A 60 9.49 -4.95 -1.79
C PRO A 60 10.24 -4.57 -3.08
N ARG A 61 11.09 -5.47 -3.61
CA ARG A 61 11.83 -5.25 -4.84
C ARG A 61 10.96 -5.25 -6.10
N LEU A 62 9.73 -5.76 -6.03
CA LEU A 62 8.79 -5.72 -7.16
C LEU A 62 8.05 -4.38 -7.24
N ILE A 63 7.91 -3.65 -6.14
CA ILE A 63 7.10 -2.43 -6.10
C ILE A 63 7.50 -1.42 -7.18
N PRO A 64 8.78 -1.04 -7.37
CA PRO A 64 9.17 -0.11 -8.42
C PRO A 64 8.85 -0.62 -9.84
N LEU A 65 8.93 -1.94 -10.05
CA LEU A 65 8.57 -2.53 -11.32
C LEU A 65 7.07 -2.46 -11.55
N LEU A 66 6.26 -2.81 -10.54
CA LEU A 66 4.81 -2.85 -10.65
C LEU A 66 4.21 -1.45 -10.82
N THR A 67 4.75 -0.44 -10.12
CA THR A 67 4.27 0.95 -10.22
C THR A 67 4.63 1.63 -11.54
N ALA A 68 5.60 1.10 -12.28
CA ALA A 68 5.97 1.61 -13.61
C ALA A 68 5.03 1.13 -14.75
N HIS A 69 4.05 0.28 -14.45
CA HIS A 69 3.14 -0.30 -15.44
C HIS A 69 1.68 -0.09 -15.03
N ALA A 70 0.82 0.10 -16.03
CA ALA A 70 -0.62 0.19 -15.78
C ALA A 70 -1.15 -1.06 -15.08
N VAL A 71 -2.16 -0.89 -14.23
CA VAL A 71 -2.78 -2.00 -13.48
C VAL A 71 -3.81 -2.69 -14.36
N ASN A 72 -3.66 -4.00 -14.54
CA ASN A 72 -4.61 -4.84 -15.29
C ASN A 72 -4.79 -6.22 -14.62
N SER A 73 -4.61 -6.29 -13.30
CA SER A 73 -4.80 -7.49 -12.49
C SER A 73 -6.22 -7.52 -11.93
N ASP A 74 -6.91 -8.64 -12.07
CA ASP A 74 -8.29 -8.81 -11.59
C ASP A 74 -8.37 -8.63 -10.07
N HIS A 75 -7.40 -9.15 -9.31
CA HIS A 75 -7.35 -8.96 -7.86
C HIS A 75 -7.14 -7.50 -7.47
N ALA A 76 -6.26 -6.77 -8.18
CA ALA A 76 -6.05 -5.35 -7.92
C ALA A 76 -7.31 -4.54 -8.23
N LEU A 77 -7.96 -4.78 -9.36
CA LEU A 77 -9.20 -4.11 -9.75
C LEU A 77 -10.34 -4.42 -8.76
N THR A 78 -10.41 -5.66 -8.26
CA THR A 78 -11.39 -6.03 -7.23
C THR A 78 -11.16 -5.26 -5.92
N MET A 79 -9.92 -5.10 -5.50
CA MET A 79 -9.58 -4.26 -4.34
C MET A 79 -9.99 -2.80 -4.55
N TYR A 80 -9.68 -2.22 -5.71
CA TYR A 80 -10.07 -0.84 -6.02
C TYR A 80 -11.59 -0.66 -6.07
N ASN A 81 -12.31 -1.63 -6.60
CA ASN A 81 -13.78 -1.62 -6.58
C ASN A 81 -14.32 -1.64 -5.14
N THR A 82 -13.73 -2.45 -4.26
CA THR A 82 -14.12 -2.50 -2.84
C THR A 82 -13.87 -1.17 -2.15
N LEU A 83 -12.72 -0.53 -2.40
CA LEU A 83 -12.43 0.82 -1.89
C LEU A 83 -13.42 1.85 -2.45
N ALA A 84 -13.71 1.80 -3.75
CA ALA A 84 -14.65 2.74 -4.37
C ALA A 84 -16.07 2.62 -3.78
N VAL A 85 -16.54 1.39 -3.52
CA VAL A 85 -17.83 1.16 -2.84
C VAL A 85 -17.82 1.72 -1.42
N ALA A 86 -16.73 1.53 -0.67
CA ALA A 86 -16.60 2.08 0.68
C ALA A 86 -16.64 3.62 0.69
N PHE A 87 -15.96 4.27 -0.26
CA PHE A 87 -15.96 5.72 -0.41
C PHE A 87 -17.31 6.28 -0.92
N ASP A 88 -17.98 5.59 -1.85
CA ASP A 88 -19.32 5.98 -2.30
C ASP A 88 -20.31 5.97 -1.14
N ARG A 89 -20.30 4.91 -0.31
CA ARG A 89 -21.12 4.83 0.92
C ARG A 89 -20.80 5.93 1.92
N ALA A 90 -19.56 6.39 1.96
CA ALA A 90 -19.14 7.53 2.77
C ALA A 90 -19.55 8.90 2.19
N GLY A 91 -20.08 8.92 0.96
CA GLY A 91 -20.55 10.13 0.27
C GLY A 91 -19.45 10.86 -0.52
N PHE A 92 -18.35 10.20 -0.85
CA PHE A 92 -17.33 10.80 -1.72
C PHE A 92 -17.86 10.91 -3.15
N ASN A 93 -17.54 12.02 -3.82
CA ASN A 93 -17.76 12.09 -5.27
C ASN A 93 -16.71 11.27 -6.04
N PRO A 94 -16.94 10.94 -7.33
CA PRO A 94 -16.03 10.11 -8.11
C PRO A 94 -14.59 10.66 -8.19
N ALA A 95 -14.41 11.98 -8.25
CA ALA A 95 -13.10 12.60 -8.34
C ALA A 95 -12.31 12.45 -7.03
N ASP A 96 -12.98 12.64 -5.89
CA ASP A 96 -12.36 12.49 -4.58
C ASP A 96 -12.14 11.01 -4.23
N THR A 97 -13.02 10.12 -4.69
CA THR A 97 -12.80 8.66 -4.61
C THR A 97 -11.49 8.27 -5.29
N LEU A 98 -11.25 8.72 -6.51
CA LEU A 98 -10.01 8.42 -7.23
C LEU A 98 -8.78 9.00 -6.53
N ARG A 99 -8.88 10.23 -6.00
CA ARG A 99 -7.80 10.87 -5.22
C ARG A 99 -7.49 10.09 -3.94
N ALA A 100 -8.52 9.64 -3.23
CA ALA A 100 -8.37 8.84 -2.01
C ALA A 100 -7.71 7.48 -2.30
N ILE A 101 -8.12 6.78 -3.35
CA ILE A 101 -7.50 5.53 -3.79
C ILE A 101 -6.01 5.77 -4.13
N THR A 102 -5.70 6.81 -4.90
CA THR A 102 -4.31 7.14 -5.26
C THR A 102 -3.46 7.46 -4.04
N LEU A 103 -4.02 8.19 -3.06
CA LEU A 103 -3.34 8.49 -1.81
C LEU A 103 -3.03 7.22 -1.01
N ILE A 104 -4.01 6.31 -0.90
CA ILE A 104 -3.85 5.02 -0.22
C ILE A 104 -2.77 4.19 -0.92
N ASP A 105 -2.80 4.07 -2.24
CA ASP A 105 -1.78 3.34 -3.01
C ASP A 105 -0.38 3.86 -2.71
N SER A 106 -0.20 5.18 -2.81
CA SER A 106 1.11 5.81 -2.59
C SER A 106 1.62 5.57 -1.17
N PHE A 107 0.75 5.68 -0.17
CA PHE A 107 1.10 5.47 1.23
C PHE A 107 1.41 4.00 1.52
N VAL A 108 0.55 3.07 1.10
CA VAL A 108 0.69 1.64 1.38
C VAL A 108 1.95 1.08 0.71
N LEU A 109 2.17 1.40 -0.57
CA LEU A 109 3.35 0.94 -1.30
C LEU A 109 4.65 1.54 -0.76
N GLY A 110 4.64 2.82 -0.40
CA GLY A 110 5.77 3.47 0.27
C GLY A 110 6.09 2.82 1.62
N SER A 111 5.08 2.53 2.43
CA SER A 111 5.24 1.82 3.70
C SER A 111 5.69 0.36 3.52
N ALA A 112 5.24 -0.34 2.47
CA ALA A 112 5.70 -1.68 2.16
C ALA A 112 7.19 -1.71 1.75
N LEU A 113 7.69 -0.64 1.10
CA LEU A 113 9.12 -0.47 0.82
C LEU A 113 9.92 -0.22 2.11
N ASP A 114 9.37 0.54 3.05
CA ASP A 114 10.03 0.88 4.31
C ASP A 114 10.31 -0.35 5.21
N VAL A 115 9.52 -1.40 5.08
CA VAL A 115 9.79 -2.69 5.76
C VAL A 115 11.16 -3.29 5.38
N ALA A 116 11.64 -3.01 4.17
CA ALA A 116 12.95 -3.45 3.69
C ALA A 116 14.08 -2.43 3.93
N ALA A 117 13.77 -1.29 4.57
CA ALA A 117 14.77 -0.31 4.97
C ALA A 117 15.70 -0.87 6.07
N PRO A 118 16.90 -0.32 6.25
CA PRO A 118 17.75 -0.66 7.39
C PRO A 118 17.05 -0.41 8.73
N ASP A 119 17.43 -1.16 9.77
CA ASP A 119 16.89 -0.98 11.13
C ASP A 119 17.10 0.46 11.63
N GLU A 120 18.23 1.07 11.24
CA GLU A 120 18.55 2.48 11.48
C GLU A 120 18.61 3.24 10.13
N PRO A 121 17.48 3.69 9.57
CA PRO A 121 17.46 4.34 8.27
C PRO A 121 18.06 5.73 8.29
N TRP A 122 18.20 6.35 9.46
CA TRP A 122 18.82 7.64 9.64
C TRP A 122 20.07 7.53 10.53
N GLN A 123 21.20 7.95 10.01
CA GLN A 123 22.43 8.07 10.79
C GLN A 123 22.55 9.48 11.36
N ALA A 124 22.61 9.58 12.69
CA ALA A 124 22.82 10.84 13.36
C ALA A 124 24.27 11.31 13.12
N GLY A 125 24.44 12.32 12.26
CA GLY A 125 25.72 13.01 12.04
C GLY A 125 25.76 14.34 12.77
N ALA A 126 26.89 15.06 12.65
CA ALA A 126 27.11 16.36 13.31
C ALA A 126 26.12 17.47 12.88
N GLU A 127 25.37 17.25 11.79
CA GLU A 127 24.41 18.22 11.23
C GLU A 127 22.96 17.99 11.69
N VAL A 128 22.71 17.00 12.59
CA VAL A 128 21.36 16.70 13.09
C VAL A 128 20.98 17.75 14.14
N GLY A 129 19.90 18.50 13.85
CA GLY A 129 19.34 19.47 14.81
C GLY A 129 18.77 18.80 16.06
N PRO A 130 18.66 19.52 17.19
CA PRO A 130 18.28 18.95 18.49
C PRO A 130 16.89 18.30 18.49
N GLU A 131 15.92 18.86 17.75
CA GLU A 131 14.55 18.33 17.67
C GLU A 131 14.52 16.98 16.96
N PHE A 132 15.24 16.84 15.84
CA PHE A 132 15.32 15.58 15.11
C PHE A 132 16.16 14.55 15.88
N ALA A 133 17.24 14.94 16.54
CA ALA A 133 18.02 14.07 17.41
C ALA A 133 17.15 13.50 18.54
N ALA A 134 16.33 14.34 19.17
CA ALA A 134 15.38 13.89 20.18
C ALA A 134 14.33 12.91 19.63
N ALA A 135 13.82 13.15 18.42
CA ALA A 135 12.90 12.25 17.75
C ALA A 135 13.56 10.88 17.42
N LEU A 136 14.80 10.90 16.92
CA LEU A 136 15.57 9.68 16.64
C LEU A 136 15.77 8.84 17.89
N ALA A 137 16.02 9.46 19.05
CA ALA A 137 16.21 8.77 20.31
C ALA A 137 14.96 8.02 20.80
N THR A 138 13.76 8.35 20.30
CA THR A 138 12.49 7.72 20.72
C THR A 138 12.14 6.45 19.96
N GLY A 139 12.61 6.27 18.72
CA GLY A 139 12.07 5.22 17.88
C GLY A 139 12.94 4.67 16.74
N ASN A 140 14.10 5.26 16.49
CA ASN A 140 14.86 4.94 15.28
C ASN A 140 15.38 3.48 15.23
N THR A 141 15.65 2.86 16.38
CA THR A 141 16.27 1.53 16.49
C THR A 141 15.27 0.40 16.79
N LYS A 142 13.97 0.69 16.79
CA LYS A 142 12.96 -0.33 17.09
C LYS A 142 12.66 -1.18 15.84
N PRO A 143 12.64 -2.53 15.96
CA PRO A 143 12.23 -3.41 14.86
C PRO A 143 10.84 -3.08 14.32
N GLU A 144 9.94 -2.61 15.19
CA GLU A 144 8.55 -2.27 14.88
C GLU A 144 8.38 -0.87 14.28
N ARG A 145 9.46 -0.10 14.07
CA ARG A 145 9.40 1.29 13.55
C ARG A 145 8.51 1.44 12.33
N ALA A 146 8.67 0.54 11.35
CA ALA A 146 7.91 0.61 10.10
C ALA A 146 6.41 0.30 10.32
N ASP A 147 6.10 -0.56 11.28
CA ASP A 147 4.73 -0.93 11.63
C ASP A 147 4.06 0.19 12.42
N ASP A 148 4.75 0.76 13.40
CA ASP A 148 4.27 1.91 14.18
C ASP A 148 4.00 3.12 13.27
N ALA A 149 4.93 3.43 12.35
CA ALA A 149 4.76 4.50 11.38
C ALA A 149 3.57 4.26 10.44
N PHE A 150 3.37 3.03 10.01
CA PHE A 150 2.24 2.65 9.18
C PHE A 150 0.90 2.83 9.92
N GLU A 151 0.74 2.30 11.13
CA GLU A 151 -0.51 2.41 11.89
C GLU A 151 -0.81 3.86 12.27
N PHE A 152 0.22 4.65 12.59
CA PHE A 152 0.07 6.10 12.76
C PHE A 152 -0.46 6.74 11.47
N GLY A 153 0.14 6.41 10.32
CA GLY A 153 -0.28 6.93 9.02
C GLY A 153 -1.70 6.51 8.63
N VAL A 154 -2.10 5.26 8.87
CA VAL A 154 -3.49 4.79 8.67
C VAL A 154 -4.46 5.66 9.46
N THR A 155 -4.16 5.90 10.74
CA THR A 155 -4.99 6.71 11.62
C THR A 155 -5.12 8.16 11.11
N VAL A 156 -4.00 8.77 10.72
CA VAL A 156 -3.97 10.16 10.23
C VAL A 156 -4.71 10.28 8.89
N LEU A 157 -4.47 9.36 7.95
CA LEU A 157 -5.11 9.38 6.64
C LEU A 157 -6.63 9.20 6.74
N LEU A 158 -7.10 8.23 7.51
CA LEU A 158 -8.55 8.00 7.65
C LEU A 158 -9.26 9.17 8.35
N ARG A 159 -8.63 9.78 9.36
CA ARG A 159 -9.16 11.01 9.98
C ARG A 159 -9.20 12.17 8.98
N GLY A 160 -8.15 12.34 8.19
CA GLY A 160 -8.11 13.37 7.14
C GLY A 160 -9.17 13.13 6.07
N LEU A 161 -9.29 11.91 5.56
CA LEU A 161 -10.30 11.55 4.57
C LEU A 161 -11.73 11.75 5.10
N ALA A 162 -11.98 11.52 6.38
CA ALA A 162 -13.29 11.76 6.99
C ALA A 162 -13.70 13.25 7.02
N THR A 163 -12.77 14.17 6.78
CA THR A 163 -13.05 15.62 6.69
C THR A 163 -13.27 16.10 5.26
N VAL A 164 -13.10 15.23 4.25
CA VAL A 164 -13.36 15.60 2.85
C VAL A 164 -14.85 15.89 2.70
N PRO A 165 -15.24 17.07 2.21
CA PRO A 165 -16.65 17.42 2.05
C PRO A 165 -17.31 16.45 1.08
N SER A 166 -18.37 15.79 1.54
CA SER A 166 -19.23 15.01 0.64
C SER A 166 -19.94 15.97 -0.29
N ALA A 167 -19.71 15.87 -1.60
CA ALA A 167 -20.57 16.54 -2.57
C ALA A 167 -21.92 15.84 -2.55
N ARG A 168 -22.94 16.53 -2.05
CA ARG A 168 -24.34 16.10 -2.21
C ARG A 168 -24.83 16.45 -3.60
#